data_46449a6a74ec1fe9108df103f6db4b21
#
_entry.id   46449a6a74ec1fe9108df103f6db4b21
#
_cell.length_a   1.000
_cell.length_b   1.000
_cell.length_c   1.000
_cell.angle_alpha   90.00
_cell.angle_beta   90.00
_cell.angle_gamma   90.00
#
_symmetry.space_group_name_H-M   'P 1'
#
loop_
_entity.id
_entity.type
_entity.pdbx_description
1 polymer ?
#
loop_
_entity_poly.entity_id
_entity_poly.type
_entity_poly.pdbx_seq_one_letter_code
_entity_poly.pdbx_strand_id
1 'polypeptide(L)'
;MRLRGWRPRREDVLAVISGACLGLLVMYLLSGPAIQNKHVTALNIIAPVVSIGFLAIVPMSMGYLSVQEYLRATPVEQINGYKCFFLPWASVTLSMFVAALVGWEGSICILFAAPIMLLFSMVGGIVARIVWGRFGVNSPGRVSAFAVPLLVLLIEAHIPNPYEIRTVRTEVLIHAPASSVWNNIKSVRLIEPTELPQSWVGRVGFPRPLAATLSHEGVGGVRNATFSGGLTFTETVNRWEPGKDLRFSIQANTDSIPKSTLDEHVTISGAFFDVLDGEYTLEEHPDGILLHLSSRERLSTHVNPYAGQWTDAVMRAIQKQILDVIRHRAESEPGTMEKATE
;
A
#
# COMPACT_ATOMS: atom_id res chain seq x y z
N MET A 1 31.48 -10.69 -21.39
CA MET A 1 31.86 -10.35 -20.00
C MET A 1 31.43 -11.53 -19.13
N ARG A 2 32.37 -12.40 -18.70
CA ARG A 2 32.07 -13.60 -17.90
C ARG A 2 31.76 -13.11 -16.48
N LEU A 3 30.53 -13.30 -16.02
CA LEU A 3 30.14 -13.20 -14.60
C LEU A 3 30.91 -14.28 -13.84
N ARG A 4 32.16 -13.98 -13.43
CA ARG A 4 32.86 -14.79 -12.45
C ARG A 4 31.97 -14.82 -11.22
N GLY A 5 31.55 -16.01 -10.81
CA GLY A 5 30.61 -16.26 -9.73
C GLY A 5 30.91 -15.38 -8.51
N TRP A 6 30.03 -14.50 -8.22
CA TRP A 6 30.07 -13.64 -7.04
C TRP A 6 29.94 -14.56 -5.80
N ARG A 7 31.05 -14.79 -5.13
CA ARG A 7 31.04 -15.44 -3.82
C ARG A 7 31.11 -14.34 -2.77
N PRO A 8 30.08 -14.21 -1.91
CA PRO A 8 30.11 -13.23 -0.83
C PRO A 8 31.30 -13.55 0.08
N ARG A 9 32.08 -12.52 0.40
CA ARG A 9 33.16 -12.63 1.38
C ARG A 9 32.56 -12.46 2.78
N ARG A 10 33.30 -12.88 3.80
CA ARG A 10 32.86 -12.74 5.20
C ARG A 10 32.52 -11.30 5.56
N GLU A 11 33.31 -10.33 5.10
CA GLU A 11 33.06 -8.90 5.29
C GLU A 11 31.73 -8.41 4.64
N ASP A 12 31.36 -8.95 3.49
CA ASP A 12 30.09 -8.62 2.83
C ASP A 12 28.90 -9.12 3.67
N VAL A 13 29.00 -10.33 4.20
CA VAL A 13 27.95 -10.93 5.03
C VAL A 13 27.79 -10.14 6.34
N LEU A 14 28.89 -9.81 7.00
CA LEU A 14 28.84 -9.00 8.23
C LEU A 14 28.25 -7.60 7.98
N ALA A 15 28.58 -6.97 6.86
CA ALA A 15 28.03 -5.69 6.45
C ALA A 15 26.51 -5.77 6.24
N VAL A 16 26.01 -6.80 5.55
CA VAL A 16 24.58 -7.00 5.32
C VAL A 16 23.84 -7.26 6.64
N ILE A 17 24.37 -8.13 7.48
CA ILE A 17 23.77 -8.47 8.78
C ILE A 17 23.69 -7.24 9.67
N SER A 18 24.74 -6.41 9.75
CA SER A 18 24.74 -5.24 10.61
C SER A 18 23.65 -4.22 10.22
N GLY A 19 23.50 -3.94 8.92
CA GLY A 19 22.40 -3.10 8.42
C GLY A 19 21.02 -3.71 8.65
N ALA A 20 20.88 -5.01 8.38
CA ALA A 20 19.60 -5.71 8.59
C ALA A 20 19.20 -5.77 10.07
N CYS A 21 20.14 -5.97 10.99
CA CYS A 21 19.86 -5.94 12.44
C CYS A 21 19.31 -4.59 12.90
N LEU A 22 19.80 -3.47 12.36
CA LEU A 22 19.25 -2.16 12.65
C LEU A 22 17.79 -2.07 12.21
N GLY A 23 17.49 -2.48 10.97
CA GLY A 23 16.12 -2.48 10.44
C GLY A 23 15.17 -3.35 11.27
N LEU A 24 15.60 -4.58 11.58
CA LEU A 24 14.81 -5.51 12.41
C LEU A 24 14.60 -4.99 13.83
N LEU A 25 15.61 -4.35 14.43
CA LEU A 25 15.47 -3.74 15.75
C LEU A 25 14.40 -2.65 15.74
N VAL A 26 14.44 -1.75 14.75
CA VAL A 26 13.44 -0.68 14.63
C VAL A 26 12.06 -1.25 14.35
N MET A 27 11.93 -2.23 13.43
CA MET A 27 10.66 -2.92 13.18
C MET A 27 10.11 -3.60 14.45
N TYR A 28 10.96 -4.29 15.20
CA TYR A 28 10.55 -4.90 16.48
C TYR A 28 10.01 -3.87 17.49
N LEU A 29 10.64 -2.69 17.54
CA LEU A 29 10.19 -1.62 18.44
C LEU A 29 8.88 -0.97 17.97
N LEU A 30 8.61 -0.93 16.66
CA LEU A 30 7.44 -0.26 16.09
C LEU A 30 6.23 -1.19 15.91
N SER A 31 6.45 -2.44 15.51
CA SER A 31 5.38 -3.40 15.14
C SER A 31 5.44 -4.72 15.89
N GLY A 32 6.47 -4.92 16.72
CA GLY A 32 6.69 -6.18 17.41
C GLY A 32 5.83 -6.42 18.65
N PRO A 33 6.00 -7.57 19.31
CA PRO A 33 5.30 -7.94 20.53
C PRO A 33 5.42 -6.92 21.68
N ALA A 34 6.38 -6.00 21.58
CA ALA A 34 6.56 -4.91 22.53
C ALA A 34 5.33 -4.00 22.62
N ILE A 35 4.60 -3.81 21.49
CA ILE A 35 3.37 -2.98 21.45
C ILE A 35 2.15 -3.77 21.91
N GLN A 36 2.10 -5.08 21.67
CA GLN A 36 0.99 -5.93 22.10
C GLN A 36 0.95 -6.14 23.62
N ASN A 37 2.03 -5.89 24.30
CA ASN A 37 2.09 -6.01 25.76
C ASN A 37 1.61 -4.70 26.40
N LYS A 38 0.36 -4.65 26.87
CA LYS A 38 -0.31 -3.49 27.51
C LYS A 38 0.45 -2.82 28.66
N HIS A 39 1.61 -3.34 29.04
CA HIS A 39 2.46 -2.81 30.12
C HIS A 39 3.55 -1.84 29.67
N VAL A 40 3.71 -1.59 28.35
CA VAL A 40 4.74 -0.67 27.83
C VAL A 40 4.09 0.59 27.27
N THR A 41 3.43 1.35 28.13
CA THR A 41 2.81 2.64 27.83
C THR A 41 3.79 3.71 27.30
N ALA A 42 5.08 3.58 27.54
CA ALA A 42 6.09 4.51 27.04
C ALA A 42 6.42 4.33 25.54
N LEU A 43 6.18 3.16 24.96
CA LEU A 43 6.44 2.86 23.55
C LEU A 43 5.24 3.17 22.63
N ASN A 44 4.05 3.41 23.16
CA ASN A 44 2.90 3.92 22.41
C ASN A 44 3.12 5.34 21.83
N ILE A 45 4.26 5.96 22.12
CA ILE A 45 4.69 7.27 21.63
C ILE A 45 5.52 7.11 20.35
N ILE A 46 5.89 5.87 19.95
CA ILE A 46 6.75 5.65 18.78
C ILE A 46 5.95 5.90 17.50
N ALA A 47 6.58 6.66 16.61
CA ALA A 47 6.01 7.12 15.34
C ALA A 47 5.34 6.01 14.54
N PRO A 48 4.29 6.36 13.81
CA PRO A 48 3.62 5.42 12.93
C PRO A 48 4.59 4.85 11.89
N VAL A 49 4.42 3.58 11.54
CA VAL A 49 5.24 2.86 10.53
C VAL A 49 5.18 3.55 9.16
N VAL A 50 4.12 4.31 8.86
CA VAL A 50 3.99 5.09 7.62
C VAL A 50 4.49 6.52 7.85
N SER A 51 5.81 6.67 8.08
CA SER A 51 6.47 7.93 8.40
C SER A 51 7.75 8.14 7.58
N ILE A 52 8.23 9.37 7.53
CA ILE A 52 9.51 9.70 6.86
C ILE A 52 10.66 9.02 7.60
N GLY A 53 10.64 9.02 8.93
CA GLY A 53 11.64 8.36 9.76
C GLY A 53 11.78 6.89 9.41
N PHE A 54 10.66 6.17 9.35
CA PHE A 54 10.67 4.73 9.06
C PHE A 54 10.99 4.43 7.59
N LEU A 55 10.35 5.11 6.63
CA LEU A 55 10.49 4.79 5.21
C LEU A 55 11.74 5.37 4.54
N ALA A 56 12.35 6.43 5.13
CA ALA A 56 13.53 7.08 4.56
C ALA A 56 14.75 7.01 5.49
N ILE A 57 14.64 7.47 6.73
CA ILE A 57 15.81 7.62 7.62
C ILE A 57 16.31 6.27 8.13
N VAL A 58 15.42 5.34 8.48
CA VAL A 58 15.81 4.00 8.91
C VAL A 58 16.59 3.27 7.80
N PRO A 59 16.07 3.11 6.57
CA PRO A 59 16.83 2.44 5.50
C PRO A 59 18.09 3.21 5.10
N MET A 60 18.09 4.53 5.15
CA MET A 60 19.31 5.33 4.95
C MET A 60 20.38 5.00 6.01
N SER A 61 19.99 4.86 7.26
CA SER A 61 20.90 4.44 8.34
C SER A 61 21.35 2.99 8.22
N MET A 62 20.47 2.09 7.75
CA MET A 62 20.82 0.69 7.43
C MET A 62 21.91 0.64 6.35
N GLY A 63 21.72 1.39 5.26
CA GLY A 63 22.67 1.47 4.16
C GLY A 63 24.01 2.09 4.58
N TYR A 64 23.94 3.15 5.38
CA TYR A 64 25.12 3.78 5.95
C TYR A 64 25.93 2.79 6.79
N LEU A 65 25.28 2.11 7.73
CA LEU A 65 25.92 1.14 8.62
C LEU A 65 26.52 -0.03 7.84
N SER A 66 25.78 -0.59 6.90
CA SER A 66 26.22 -1.69 6.04
C SER A 66 27.52 -1.33 5.29
N VAL A 67 27.55 -0.17 4.63
CA VAL A 67 28.73 0.26 3.87
C VAL A 67 29.89 0.63 4.80
N GLN A 68 29.64 1.25 5.94
CA GLN A 68 30.68 1.53 6.93
C GLN A 68 31.39 0.25 7.41
N GLU A 69 30.64 -0.81 7.72
CA GLU A 69 31.20 -2.09 8.14
C GLU A 69 32.02 -2.72 7.00
N TYR A 70 31.52 -2.68 5.75
CA TYR A 70 32.27 -3.14 4.60
C TYR A 70 33.58 -2.40 4.41
N LEU A 71 33.58 -1.06 4.49
CA LEU A 71 34.77 -0.23 4.29
C LEU A 71 35.83 -0.42 5.41
N ARG A 72 35.38 -0.69 6.64
CA ARG A 72 36.28 -0.96 7.78
C ARG A 72 36.95 -2.34 7.69
N ALA A 73 36.22 -3.32 7.18
CA ALA A 73 36.69 -4.69 7.09
C ALA A 73 37.51 -4.99 5.81
N THR A 74 37.46 -4.08 4.82
CA THR A 74 38.06 -4.31 3.51
C THR A 74 39.31 -3.45 3.31
N PRO A 75 40.48 -4.01 2.94
CA PRO A 75 41.66 -3.25 2.55
C PRO A 75 41.34 -2.24 1.43
N VAL A 76 41.95 -1.05 1.47
CA VAL A 76 41.63 0.06 0.57
C VAL A 76 41.74 -0.33 -0.91
N GLU A 77 42.75 -1.14 -1.26
CA GLU A 77 42.98 -1.60 -2.62
C GLU A 77 41.93 -2.58 -3.13
N GLN A 78 41.12 -3.15 -2.23
CA GLN A 78 40.07 -4.14 -2.54
C GLN A 78 38.67 -3.57 -2.47
N ILE A 79 38.54 -2.29 -2.16
CA ILE A 79 37.23 -1.63 -2.08
C ILE A 79 36.61 -1.56 -3.48
N ASN A 80 35.44 -2.19 -3.60
CA ASN A 80 34.65 -2.17 -4.83
C ASN A 80 33.45 -1.21 -4.68
N GLY A 81 33.42 -0.15 -5.53
CA GLY A 81 32.37 0.85 -5.50
C GLY A 81 30.95 0.28 -5.69
N TYR A 82 30.80 -0.76 -6.52
CA TYR A 82 29.48 -1.41 -6.71
C TYR A 82 28.90 -1.99 -5.43
N LYS A 83 29.74 -2.47 -4.52
CA LYS A 83 29.27 -3.01 -3.23
C LYS A 83 28.62 -1.94 -2.35
N CYS A 84 29.05 -0.66 -2.48
CA CYS A 84 28.41 0.44 -1.76
C CYS A 84 26.96 0.70 -2.19
N PHE A 85 26.52 0.16 -3.34
CA PHE A 85 25.13 0.19 -3.79
C PHE A 85 24.37 -1.08 -3.42
N PHE A 86 24.97 -2.25 -3.61
CA PHE A 86 24.27 -3.53 -3.46
C PHE A 86 24.19 -4.02 -2.02
N LEU A 87 25.17 -3.73 -1.16
CA LEU A 87 25.11 -4.12 0.25
C LEU A 87 23.95 -3.47 1.01
N PRO A 88 23.66 -2.15 0.83
CA PRO A 88 22.46 -1.52 1.37
C PRO A 88 21.16 -2.24 0.97
N TRP A 89 21.03 -2.57 -0.32
CA TRP A 89 19.84 -3.28 -0.83
C TRP A 89 19.71 -4.66 -0.21
N ALA A 90 20.80 -5.41 -0.11
CA ALA A 90 20.78 -6.72 0.53
C ALA A 90 20.38 -6.64 2.01
N SER A 91 20.82 -5.60 2.73
CA SER A 91 20.45 -5.38 4.13
C SER A 91 18.96 -5.10 4.30
N VAL A 92 18.39 -4.21 3.47
CA VAL A 92 16.94 -3.89 3.48
C VAL A 92 16.13 -5.11 3.07
N THR A 93 16.50 -5.79 1.97
CA THR A 93 15.80 -6.98 1.51
C THR A 93 15.80 -8.09 2.55
N LEU A 94 16.93 -8.31 3.23
CA LEU A 94 17.04 -9.30 4.29
C LEU A 94 16.12 -8.95 5.48
N SER A 95 16.09 -7.68 5.92
CA SER A 95 15.22 -7.28 7.04
C SER A 95 13.74 -7.40 6.68
N MET A 96 13.34 -7.00 5.46
CA MET A 96 11.97 -7.16 4.97
C MET A 96 11.57 -8.63 4.87
N PHE A 97 12.47 -9.47 4.36
CA PHE A 97 12.22 -10.91 4.26
C PHE A 97 12.02 -11.56 5.65
N VAL A 98 12.86 -11.21 6.61
CA VAL A 98 12.71 -11.71 7.99
C VAL A 98 11.43 -11.18 8.62
N ALA A 99 11.09 -9.89 8.44
CA ALA A 99 9.85 -9.30 8.96
C ALA A 99 8.60 -10.00 8.40
N ALA A 100 8.61 -10.33 7.09
CA ALA A 100 7.55 -11.11 6.45
C ALA A 100 7.43 -12.53 7.02
N LEU A 101 8.57 -13.23 7.22
CA LEU A 101 8.57 -14.59 7.78
C LEU A 101 8.05 -14.65 9.21
N VAL A 102 8.35 -13.63 10.01
CA VAL A 102 7.90 -13.53 11.42
C VAL A 102 6.48 -12.99 11.53
N GLY A 103 5.92 -12.45 10.42
CA GLY A 103 4.57 -11.88 10.40
C GLY A 103 4.47 -10.51 11.09
N TRP A 104 5.58 -9.76 11.15
CA TRP A 104 5.57 -8.39 11.68
C TRP A 104 5.00 -7.38 10.69
N GLU A 105 5.10 -7.66 9.39
CA GLU A 105 4.61 -6.80 8.31
C GLU A 105 3.85 -7.60 7.27
N GLY A 106 2.76 -7.04 6.76
CA GLY A 106 1.98 -7.61 5.67
C GLY A 106 2.71 -7.54 4.33
N SER A 107 2.52 -8.55 3.48
CA SER A 107 3.16 -8.63 2.15
C SER A 107 2.89 -7.40 1.26
N ILE A 108 1.69 -6.84 1.35
CA ILE A 108 1.27 -5.65 0.61
C ILE A 108 2.05 -4.41 1.09
N CYS A 109 2.20 -4.25 2.42
CA CYS A 109 2.96 -3.14 3.02
C CYS A 109 4.42 -3.19 2.59
N ILE A 110 5.04 -4.39 2.62
CA ILE A 110 6.41 -4.61 2.17
C ILE A 110 6.57 -4.23 0.69
N LEU A 111 5.64 -4.67 -0.17
CA LEU A 111 5.68 -4.36 -1.60
C LEU A 111 5.67 -2.84 -1.86
N PHE A 112 4.84 -2.10 -1.14
CA PHE A 112 4.73 -0.65 -1.32
C PHE A 112 5.87 0.12 -0.64
N ALA A 113 6.42 -0.37 0.46
CA ALA A 113 7.55 0.25 1.13
C ALA A 113 8.90 -0.03 0.42
N ALA A 114 9.06 -1.18 -0.24
CA ALA A 114 10.32 -1.61 -0.81
C ALA A 114 10.98 -0.58 -1.77
N PRO A 115 10.28 0.03 -2.75
CA PRO A 115 10.92 0.95 -3.68
C PRO A 115 11.57 2.15 -2.99
N ILE A 116 10.87 2.77 -2.05
CA ILE A 116 11.36 3.95 -1.34
C ILE A 116 12.46 3.56 -0.34
N MET A 117 12.33 2.44 0.36
CA MET A 117 13.34 1.97 1.31
C MET A 117 14.64 1.56 0.61
N LEU A 118 14.57 0.90 -0.54
CA LEU A 118 15.74 0.57 -1.35
C LEU A 118 16.45 1.83 -1.86
N LEU A 119 15.70 2.83 -2.31
CA LEU A 119 16.25 4.11 -2.74
C LEU A 119 17.03 4.79 -1.61
N PHE A 120 16.41 4.96 -0.44
CA PHE A 120 17.06 5.66 0.68
C PHE A 120 18.21 4.85 1.28
N SER A 121 18.15 3.53 1.27
CA SER A 121 19.29 2.72 1.70
C SER A 121 20.51 2.92 0.81
N MET A 122 20.32 3.05 -0.50
CA MET A 122 21.38 3.37 -1.45
C MET A 122 21.98 4.76 -1.16
N VAL A 123 21.13 5.77 -0.89
CA VAL A 123 21.61 7.10 -0.48
C VAL A 123 22.47 7.00 0.76
N GLY A 124 22.05 6.24 1.76
CA GLY A 124 22.85 5.99 2.98
C GLY A 124 24.20 5.36 2.69
N GLY A 125 24.27 4.39 1.78
CA GLY A 125 25.51 3.78 1.33
C GLY A 125 26.45 4.77 0.64
N ILE A 126 25.91 5.64 -0.21
CA ILE A 126 26.68 6.73 -0.86
C ILE A 126 27.23 7.70 0.18
N VAL A 127 26.40 8.14 1.13
CA VAL A 127 26.82 9.02 2.22
C VAL A 127 27.94 8.39 3.03
N ALA A 128 27.83 7.09 3.38
CA ALA A 128 28.88 6.36 4.08
C ALA A 128 30.20 6.36 3.30
N ARG A 129 30.16 6.19 1.98
CA ARG A 129 31.35 6.20 1.11
C ARG A 129 32.01 7.59 1.06
N ILE A 130 31.20 8.67 1.01
CA ILE A 130 31.70 10.06 1.03
C ILE A 130 32.35 10.36 2.37
N VAL A 131 31.67 10.04 3.48
CA VAL A 131 32.18 10.26 4.84
C VAL A 131 33.47 9.48 5.07
N TRP A 132 33.54 8.23 4.59
CA TRP A 132 34.78 7.46 4.66
C TRP A 132 35.93 8.10 3.90
N GLY A 133 35.68 8.65 2.72
CA GLY A 133 36.69 9.35 1.93
C GLY A 133 37.27 10.59 2.63
N ARG A 134 36.51 11.21 3.54
CA ARG A 134 36.95 12.39 4.29
C ARG A 134 37.61 12.07 5.64
N PHE A 135 37.12 11.08 6.35
CA PHE A 135 37.49 10.80 7.75
C PHE A 135 38.16 9.44 7.95
N GLY A 136 38.14 8.56 6.94
CA GLY A 136 38.72 7.23 7.03
C GLY A 136 38.17 6.42 8.20
N VAL A 137 39.03 5.77 8.96
CA VAL A 137 38.69 4.98 10.15
C VAL A 137 38.10 5.81 11.30
N ASN A 138 38.33 7.12 11.31
CA ASN A 138 37.79 8.05 12.29
C ASN A 138 36.37 8.55 11.91
N SER A 139 35.77 8.00 10.86
CA SER A 139 34.42 8.41 10.44
C SER A 139 33.42 8.23 11.60
N PRO A 140 32.53 9.24 11.84
CA PRO A 140 31.47 9.10 12.83
C PRO A 140 30.64 7.88 12.47
N GLY A 141 30.49 7.01 13.44
CA GLY A 141 30.14 5.70 13.02
C GLY A 141 28.79 5.16 13.50
N ARG A 142 28.89 4.00 14.11
CA ARG A 142 27.77 3.17 14.51
C ARG A 142 26.74 3.88 15.39
N VAL A 143 27.20 4.68 16.34
CA VAL A 143 26.30 5.39 17.28
C VAL A 143 25.35 6.32 16.54
N SER A 144 25.85 7.08 15.55
CA SER A 144 24.99 8.00 14.78
C SER A 144 23.97 7.24 13.92
N ALA A 145 24.36 6.09 13.37
CA ALA A 145 23.45 5.26 12.57
C ALA A 145 22.26 4.70 13.38
N PHE A 146 22.40 4.52 14.69
CA PHE A 146 21.31 4.12 15.57
C PHE A 146 20.58 5.32 16.16
N ALA A 147 21.30 6.36 16.57
CA ALA A 147 20.71 7.51 17.26
C ALA A 147 19.82 8.37 16.34
N VAL A 148 20.24 8.60 15.09
CA VAL A 148 19.51 9.47 14.16
C VAL A 148 18.12 8.95 13.85
N PRO A 149 17.91 7.68 13.41
CA PRO A 149 16.55 7.18 13.14
C PRO A 149 15.67 7.19 14.38
N LEU A 150 16.19 6.81 15.55
CA LEU A 150 15.41 6.82 16.79
C LEU A 150 14.98 8.23 17.18
N LEU A 151 15.87 9.22 17.04
CA LEU A 151 15.55 10.62 17.34
C LEU A 151 14.47 11.15 16.37
N VAL A 152 14.60 10.87 15.06
CA VAL A 152 13.62 11.31 14.06
C VAL A 152 12.26 10.68 14.34
N LEU A 153 12.21 9.38 14.62
CA LEU A 153 10.96 8.69 14.95
C LEU A 153 10.29 9.25 16.21
N LEU A 154 11.08 9.58 17.24
CA LEU A 154 10.57 10.24 18.45
C LEU A 154 10.00 11.65 18.16
N ILE A 155 10.64 12.41 17.29
CA ILE A 155 10.14 13.73 16.90
C ILE A 155 8.84 13.59 16.10
N GLU A 156 8.81 12.70 15.12
CA GLU A 156 7.62 12.45 14.28
C GLU A 156 6.42 11.97 15.12
N ALA A 157 6.63 11.20 16.17
CA ALA A 157 5.57 10.76 17.08
C ALA A 157 4.77 11.91 17.70
N HIS A 158 5.35 13.11 17.77
CA HIS A 158 4.71 14.32 18.33
C HIS A 158 4.14 15.26 17.25
N ILE A 159 4.33 14.94 15.97
CA ILE A 159 3.80 15.71 14.85
C ILE A 159 2.51 15.05 14.37
N PRO A 160 1.38 15.75 14.33
CA PRO A 160 0.14 15.21 13.81
C PRO A 160 0.29 14.81 12.33
N ASN A 161 -0.26 13.67 11.96
CA ASN A 161 -0.29 13.29 10.54
C ASN A 161 -1.14 14.28 9.75
N PRO A 162 -0.59 14.89 8.68
CA PRO A 162 -1.40 15.69 7.76
C PRO A 162 -2.40 14.77 7.07
N TYR A 163 -3.67 15.18 6.99
CA TYR A 163 -4.65 14.43 6.23
C TYR A 163 -4.96 15.12 4.90
N GLU A 164 -5.26 14.31 3.91
CA GLU A 164 -5.61 14.72 2.55
C GLU A 164 -6.83 13.95 2.11
N ILE A 165 -7.82 14.63 1.51
CA ILE A 165 -8.94 14.00 0.84
C ILE A 165 -8.59 13.88 -0.63
N ARG A 166 -8.58 12.65 -1.11
CA ARG A 166 -8.30 12.30 -2.50
C ARG A 166 -9.58 11.81 -3.17
N THR A 167 -9.70 12.08 -4.46
CA THR A 167 -10.81 11.58 -5.26
C THR A 167 -10.25 10.77 -6.41
N VAL A 168 -10.67 9.53 -6.51
CA VAL A 168 -10.32 8.62 -7.60
C VAL A 168 -11.55 8.40 -8.46
N ARG A 169 -11.44 8.63 -9.77
CA ARG A 169 -12.51 8.43 -10.75
C ARG A 169 -12.03 7.49 -11.85
N THR A 170 -12.90 6.56 -12.19
CA THR A 170 -12.73 5.61 -13.30
C THR A 170 -14.03 5.57 -14.11
N GLU A 171 -13.92 5.35 -15.39
CA GLU A 171 -15.08 5.35 -16.30
C GLU A 171 -15.02 4.17 -17.27
N VAL A 172 -16.18 3.77 -17.78
CA VAL A 172 -16.32 2.75 -18.82
C VAL A 172 -17.53 3.05 -19.69
N LEU A 173 -17.38 2.91 -21.00
CA LEU A 173 -18.49 2.95 -21.95
C LEU A 173 -19.16 1.57 -21.97
N ILE A 174 -20.50 1.57 -21.83
CA ILE A 174 -21.36 0.38 -21.78
C ILE A 174 -22.40 0.48 -22.90
N HIS A 175 -22.38 -0.48 -23.82
CA HIS A 175 -23.31 -0.54 -24.94
C HIS A 175 -24.66 -1.18 -24.52
N ALA A 176 -25.31 -0.53 -23.57
CA ALA A 176 -26.60 -0.99 -23.02
C ALA A 176 -27.47 0.20 -22.60
N PRO A 177 -28.79 0.02 -22.48
CA PRO A 177 -29.71 1.05 -21.98
C PRO A 177 -29.40 1.45 -20.54
N ALA A 178 -29.68 2.71 -20.17
CA ALA A 178 -29.47 3.22 -18.81
C ALA A 178 -30.17 2.37 -17.73
N SER A 179 -31.32 1.79 -18.04
CA SER A 179 -32.07 0.90 -17.12
C SER A 179 -31.30 -0.38 -16.79
N SER A 180 -30.64 -1.01 -17.78
CA SER A 180 -29.82 -2.19 -17.58
C SER A 180 -28.59 -1.86 -16.73
N VAL A 181 -27.89 -0.77 -17.06
CA VAL A 181 -26.74 -0.29 -16.26
C VAL A 181 -27.18 0.01 -14.83
N TRP A 182 -28.31 0.74 -14.64
CA TRP A 182 -28.86 1.07 -13.33
C TRP A 182 -29.15 -0.17 -12.47
N ASN A 183 -29.76 -1.19 -13.06
CA ASN A 183 -30.07 -2.43 -12.35
C ASN A 183 -28.81 -3.14 -11.85
N ASN A 184 -27.72 -3.02 -12.57
CA ASN A 184 -26.44 -3.66 -12.24
C ASN A 184 -25.57 -2.83 -11.28
N ILE A 185 -25.86 -1.51 -11.08
CA ILE A 185 -25.17 -0.70 -10.07
C ILE A 185 -25.91 -0.65 -8.73
N LYS A 186 -27.25 -0.61 -8.72
CA LYS A 186 -28.02 -0.50 -7.47
C LYS A 186 -27.83 -1.72 -6.57
N SER A 187 -27.73 -2.90 -7.16
CA SER A 187 -27.47 -4.17 -6.44
C SER A 187 -26.67 -5.09 -7.32
N VAL A 188 -25.54 -5.60 -6.80
CA VAL A 188 -24.66 -6.54 -7.50
C VAL A 188 -24.80 -7.89 -6.85
N ARG A 189 -25.45 -8.84 -7.56
CA ARG A 189 -25.50 -10.24 -7.13
C ARG A 189 -24.10 -10.86 -7.10
N LEU A 190 -23.97 -12.04 -6.49
CA LEU A 190 -22.69 -12.74 -6.38
C LEU A 190 -21.93 -12.75 -7.73
N ILE A 191 -20.71 -12.29 -7.68
CA ILE A 191 -19.79 -12.23 -8.81
C ILE A 191 -19.04 -13.56 -8.88
N GLU A 192 -19.23 -14.26 -9.97
CA GLU A 192 -18.52 -15.52 -10.21
C GLU A 192 -17.03 -15.25 -10.52
N PRO A 193 -16.11 -16.15 -10.16
CA PRO A 193 -14.68 -15.98 -10.42
C PRO A 193 -14.35 -15.75 -11.91
N THR A 194 -15.18 -16.27 -12.82
CA THR A 194 -15.05 -16.14 -14.27
C THR A 194 -15.45 -14.75 -14.80
N GLU A 195 -16.26 -13.99 -14.06
CA GLU A 195 -16.69 -12.64 -14.41
C GLU A 195 -15.65 -11.58 -14.04
N LEU A 196 -14.75 -11.90 -13.09
CA LEU A 196 -13.74 -10.96 -12.61
C LEU A 196 -12.53 -10.94 -13.54
N PRO A 197 -12.20 -9.79 -14.15
CA PRO A 197 -10.98 -9.66 -14.91
C PRO A 197 -9.76 -9.82 -14.02
N GLN A 198 -8.70 -10.41 -14.57
CA GLN A 198 -7.43 -10.50 -13.84
C GLN A 198 -6.88 -9.09 -13.59
N SER A 199 -6.59 -8.80 -12.34
CA SER A 199 -6.00 -7.52 -11.91
C SER A 199 -4.74 -7.75 -11.10
N TRP A 200 -3.79 -6.80 -11.19
CA TRP A 200 -2.57 -6.86 -10.42
C TRP A 200 -2.84 -6.80 -8.91
N VAL A 201 -3.86 -6.04 -8.47
CA VAL A 201 -4.25 -5.96 -7.05
C VAL A 201 -4.68 -7.31 -6.49
N GLY A 202 -5.41 -8.11 -7.27
CA GLY A 202 -5.77 -9.46 -6.87
C GLY A 202 -4.58 -10.43 -6.81
N ARG A 203 -3.53 -10.20 -7.63
CA ARG A 203 -2.29 -11.01 -7.61
C ARG A 203 -1.45 -10.73 -6.37
N VAL A 204 -1.46 -9.50 -5.87
CA VAL A 204 -0.71 -9.12 -4.65
C VAL A 204 -1.51 -9.32 -3.37
N GLY A 205 -2.74 -9.85 -3.47
CA GLY A 205 -3.51 -10.29 -2.31
C GLY A 205 -4.61 -9.32 -1.83
N PHE A 206 -4.91 -8.25 -2.57
CA PHE A 206 -6.05 -7.40 -2.21
C PHE A 206 -7.38 -8.16 -2.29
N PRO A 207 -8.32 -7.90 -1.37
CA PRO A 207 -9.66 -8.49 -1.40
C PRO A 207 -10.37 -8.20 -2.71
N ARG A 208 -11.03 -9.22 -3.28
CA ARG A 208 -11.79 -9.11 -4.53
C ARG A 208 -13.25 -8.82 -4.23
N PRO A 209 -13.93 -7.97 -5.02
CA PRO A 209 -15.38 -7.75 -4.86
C PRO A 209 -16.14 -9.06 -5.12
N LEU A 210 -17.16 -9.33 -4.27
CA LEU A 210 -17.99 -10.53 -4.36
C LEU A 210 -19.45 -10.20 -4.63
N ALA A 211 -20.03 -9.25 -3.93
CA ALA A 211 -21.43 -8.87 -4.10
C ALA A 211 -21.69 -7.52 -3.47
N ALA A 212 -22.83 -6.90 -3.83
CA ALA A 212 -23.34 -5.72 -3.15
C ALA A 212 -24.87 -5.77 -3.13
N THR A 213 -25.45 -6.10 -1.99
CA THR A 213 -26.90 -6.30 -1.83
C THR A 213 -27.54 -5.06 -1.22
N LEU A 214 -28.61 -4.57 -1.83
CA LEU A 214 -29.37 -3.39 -1.38
C LEU A 214 -30.58 -3.83 -0.55
N SER A 215 -30.79 -3.19 0.60
CA SER A 215 -31.92 -3.48 1.50
C SER A 215 -33.27 -3.00 0.92
N HIS A 216 -33.32 -1.78 0.39
CA HIS A 216 -34.46 -1.16 -0.27
C HIS A 216 -34.01 -0.03 -1.18
N GLU A 217 -34.78 0.28 -2.18
CA GLU A 217 -34.52 1.37 -3.12
C GLU A 217 -34.80 2.74 -2.50
N GLY A 218 -33.96 3.73 -2.86
CA GLY A 218 -34.09 5.10 -2.40
C GLY A 218 -33.04 5.54 -1.38
N VAL A 219 -33.13 6.80 -1.00
CA VAL A 219 -32.29 7.41 0.03
C VAL A 219 -32.55 6.71 1.37
N GLY A 220 -31.49 6.42 2.12
CA GLY A 220 -31.53 5.64 3.35
C GLY A 220 -31.43 4.13 3.14
N GLY A 221 -31.50 3.64 1.89
CA GLY A 221 -31.19 2.25 1.57
C GLY A 221 -29.77 1.88 2.01
N VAL A 222 -29.60 0.68 2.55
CA VAL A 222 -28.30 0.16 2.97
C VAL A 222 -27.84 -0.89 1.98
N ARG A 223 -26.68 -0.66 1.39
CA ARG A 223 -26.04 -1.58 0.46
C ARG A 223 -24.85 -2.23 1.16
N ASN A 224 -24.89 -3.55 1.26
CA ASN A 224 -23.81 -4.34 1.86
C ASN A 224 -22.90 -4.86 0.76
N ALA A 225 -21.75 -4.23 0.58
CA ALA A 225 -20.72 -4.67 -0.35
C ALA A 225 -19.75 -5.62 0.35
N THR A 226 -19.61 -6.83 -0.20
CA THR A 226 -18.77 -7.89 0.35
C THR A 226 -17.59 -8.18 -0.55
N PHE A 227 -16.44 -8.45 0.09
CA PHE A 227 -15.19 -8.77 -0.57
C PHE A 227 -14.62 -10.09 -0.04
N SER A 228 -13.71 -10.69 -0.78
CA SER A 228 -13.01 -11.89 -0.32
C SER A 228 -12.20 -11.61 0.95
N GLY A 229 -11.97 -12.65 1.75
CA GLY A 229 -11.24 -12.49 3.02
C GLY A 229 -12.06 -11.88 4.15
N GLY A 230 -13.39 -11.69 3.96
CA GLY A 230 -14.30 -11.23 5.02
C GLY A 230 -14.43 -9.70 5.11
N LEU A 231 -13.77 -8.92 4.26
CA LEU A 231 -13.95 -7.47 4.20
C LEU A 231 -15.38 -7.15 3.74
N THR A 232 -16.06 -6.31 4.50
CA THR A 232 -17.40 -5.82 4.16
C THR A 232 -17.49 -4.30 4.29
N PHE A 233 -18.26 -3.68 3.39
CA PHE A 233 -18.59 -2.27 3.47
C PHE A 233 -20.10 -2.11 3.65
N THR A 234 -20.48 -1.31 4.62
CA THR A 234 -21.85 -0.83 4.77
C THR A 234 -21.93 0.51 4.06
N GLU A 235 -22.69 0.53 2.97
CA GLU A 235 -22.87 1.69 2.09
C GLU A 235 -24.28 2.24 2.30
N THR A 236 -24.42 3.45 2.90
CA THR A 236 -25.71 4.09 3.11
C THR A 236 -25.99 5.06 1.98
N VAL A 237 -27.07 4.82 1.25
CA VAL A 237 -27.48 5.65 0.11
C VAL A 237 -27.92 7.03 0.60
N ASN A 238 -27.28 8.08 0.09
CA ASN A 238 -27.59 9.47 0.41
C ASN A 238 -28.06 10.28 -0.81
N ARG A 239 -27.92 9.74 -2.03
CA ARG A 239 -28.49 10.26 -3.27
C ARG A 239 -28.96 9.11 -4.15
N TRP A 240 -30.18 9.25 -4.67
CA TRP A 240 -30.83 8.24 -5.48
C TRP A 240 -31.60 8.89 -6.62
N GLU A 241 -31.03 8.93 -7.80
CA GLU A 241 -31.67 9.40 -9.04
C GLU A 241 -31.64 8.24 -10.07
N PRO A 242 -32.75 7.49 -10.21
CA PRO A 242 -32.78 6.29 -11.06
C PRO A 242 -32.32 6.59 -12.50
N GLY A 243 -31.38 5.78 -12.98
CA GLY A 243 -30.80 5.92 -14.32
C GLY A 243 -29.81 7.06 -14.47
N LYS A 244 -29.46 7.80 -13.40
CA LYS A 244 -28.59 8.96 -13.49
C LYS A 244 -27.50 9.01 -12.43
N ASP A 245 -27.87 8.92 -11.13
CA ASP A 245 -26.90 9.14 -10.04
C ASP A 245 -27.23 8.28 -8.82
N LEU A 246 -26.22 7.58 -8.29
CA LEU A 246 -26.30 6.82 -7.05
C LEU A 246 -25.08 7.14 -6.19
N ARG A 247 -25.28 7.83 -5.07
CA ARG A 247 -24.22 8.15 -4.11
C ARG A 247 -24.49 7.54 -2.75
N PHE A 248 -23.44 7.10 -2.10
CA PHE A 248 -23.51 6.48 -0.79
C PHE A 248 -22.26 6.80 0.05
N SER A 249 -22.47 6.96 1.35
CA SER A 249 -21.39 6.98 2.33
C SER A 249 -20.96 5.55 2.66
N ILE A 250 -19.67 5.36 2.97
CA ILE A 250 -19.07 4.04 3.17
C ILE A 250 -18.58 3.92 4.60
N GLN A 251 -18.87 2.79 5.23
CA GLN A 251 -18.26 2.36 6.50
C GLN A 251 -17.67 0.97 6.30
N ALA A 252 -16.36 0.85 6.49
CA ALA A 252 -15.69 -0.45 6.39
C ALA A 252 -15.82 -1.23 7.69
N ASN A 253 -16.12 -2.53 7.57
CA ASN A 253 -15.95 -3.50 8.65
C ASN A 253 -14.77 -4.39 8.30
N THR A 254 -13.71 -4.26 9.09
CA THR A 254 -12.42 -4.93 8.87
C THR A 254 -12.12 -6.02 9.91
N ASP A 255 -13.04 -6.28 10.85
CA ASP A 255 -12.82 -7.20 11.98
C ASP A 255 -12.48 -8.64 11.55
N SER A 256 -12.88 -9.02 10.34
CA SER A 256 -12.68 -10.37 9.80
C SER A 256 -11.50 -10.50 8.82
N ILE A 257 -10.75 -9.41 8.55
CA ILE A 257 -9.60 -9.47 7.65
C ILE A 257 -8.41 -10.13 8.34
N PRO A 258 -7.79 -11.17 7.73
CA PRO A 258 -6.58 -11.75 8.29
C PRO A 258 -5.45 -10.73 8.37
N LYS A 259 -4.82 -10.61 9.54
CA LYS A 259 -3.67 -9.72 9.80
C LYS A 259 -2.47 -9.96 8.85
N SER A 260 -2.38 -11.15 8.28
CA SER A 260 -1.34 -11.50 7.29
C SER A 260 -1.52 -10.83 5.93
N THR A 261 -2.71 -10.30 5.62
CA THR A 261 -3.02 -9.68 4.33
C THR A 261 -2.96 -8.16 4.42
N LEU A 262 -3.68 -7.59 5.39
CA LEU A 262 -3.65 -6.15 5.70
C LEU A 262 -3.20 -6.01 7.14
N ASP A 263 -2.09 -5.35 7.35
CA ASP A 263 -1.55 -5.04 8.66
C ASP A 263 -2.46 -4.03 9.39
N GLU A 264 -2.48 -4.06 10.72
CA GLU A 264 -3.22 -3.10 11.56
C GLU A 264 -2.89 -1.63 11.22
N HIS A 265 -1.72 -1.38 10.63
CA HIS A 265 -1.25 -0.05 10.25
C HIS A 265 -1.90 0.50 8.97
N VAL A 266 -2.51 -0.35 8.14
CA VAL A 266 -3.16 0.03 6.86
C VAL A 266 -4.62 -0.40 6.81
N THR A 267 -5.22 -0.59 7.97
CA THR A 267 -6.63 -0.95 8.10
C THR A 267 -7.52 0.16 7.53
N ILE A 268 -8.44 -0.22 6.65
CA ILE A 268 -9.48 0.68 6.14
C ILE A 268 -10.34 1.12 7.34
N SER A 269 -10.76 2.37 7.39
CA SER A 269 -11.34 3.04 8.58
C SER A 269 -10.36 3.21 9.75
N GLY A 270 -9.06 2.95 9.52
CA GLY A 270 -8.00 3.17 10.47
C GLY A 270 -7.51 4.62 10.54
N ALA A 271 -6.44 4.82 11.30
CA ALA A 271 -5.84 6.15 11.47
C ALA A 271 -5.26 6.71 10.16
N PHE A 272 -4.75 5.85 9.25
CA PHE A 272 -3.98 6.26 8.09
C PHE A 272 -4.77 6.33 6.79
N PHE A 273 -5.76 5.47 6.63
CA PHE A 273 -6.53 5.35 5.39
C PHE A 273 -8.01 5.05 5.68
N ASP A 274 -8.91 5.69 4.92
CA ASP A 274 -10.32 5.40 4.96
C ASP A 274 -10.98 5.70 3.62
N VAL A 275 -12.03 4.95 3.27
CA VAL A 275 -12.89 5.20 2.10
C VAL A 275 -14.17 5.82 2.59
N LEU A 276 -14.44 7.06 2.21
CA LEU A 276 -15.52 7.88 2.79
C LEU A 276 -16.85 7.71 2.08
N ASP A 277 -16.80 7.72 0.74
CA ASP A 277 -18.00 7.62 -0.10
C ASP A 277 -17.67 7.10 -1.50
N GLY A 278 -18.76 6.71 -2.19
CA GLY A 278 -18.74 6.31 -3.58
C GLY A 278 -19.92 6.90 -4.32
N GLU A 279 -19.74 7.14 -5.62
CA GLU A 279 -20.75 7.73 -6.51
C GLU A 279 -20.65 7.09 -7.89
N TYR A 280 -21.80 6.59 -8.37
CA TYR A 280 -21.99 6.21 -9.76
C TYR A 280 -22.76 7.30 -10.48
N THR A 281 -22.23 7.77 -11.61
CA THR A 281 -22.91 8.73 -12.49
C THR A 281 -23.02 8.13 -13.89
N LEU A 282 -24.23 8.14 -14.45
CA LEU A 282 -24.52 7.70 -15.81
C LEU A 282 -24.63 8.94 -16.72
N GLU A 283 -23.85 8.97 -17.77
CA GLU A 283 -23.84 10.01 -18.79
C GLU A 283 -24.28 9.40 -20.12
N GLU A 284 -25.24 10.02 -20.80
CA GLU A 284 -25.68 9.58 -22.11
C GLU A 284 -24.56 9.77 -23.15
N HIS A 285 -24.29 8.73 -23.92
CA HIS A 285 -23.31 8.72 -25.00
C HIS A 285 -23.96 8.18 -26.27
N PRO A 286 -23.54 8.64 -27.49
CA PRO A 286 -24.14 8.16 -28.75
C PRO A 286 -24.14 6.62 -28.89
N ASP A 287 -23.14 5.95 -28.33
CA ASP A 287 -22.99 4.50 -28.42
C ASP A 287 -23.47 3.75 -27.15
N GLY A 288 -24.16 4.41 -26.22
CA GLY A 288 -24.63 3.77 -24.97
C GLY A 288 -24.58 4.68 -23.76
N ILE A 289 -24.06 4.17 -22.64
CA ILE A 289 -23.92 4.91 -21.39
C ILE A 289 -22.45 4.95 -20.97
N LEU A 290 -21.95 6.16 -20.73
CA LEU A 290 -20.64 6.34 -20.08
C LEU A 290 -20.90 6.30 -18.56
N LEU A 291 -20.49 5.20 -17.93
CA LEU A 291 -20.62 4.99 -16.50
C LEU A 291 -19.34 5.44 -15.79
N HIS A 292 -19.49 6.37 -14.86
CA HIS A 292 -18.41 6.83 -13.99
C HIS A 292 -18.58 6.23 -12.60
N LEU A 293 -17.47 5.80 -12.01
CA LEU A 293 -17.38 5.47 -10.59
C LEU A 293 -16.33 6.37 -9.95
N SER A 294 -16.76 7.14 -8.97
CA SER A 294 -15.92 8.04 -8.18
C SER A 294 -15.93 7.61 -6.73
N SER A 295 -14.78 7.66 -6.06
CA SER A 295 -14.66 7.40 -4.62
C SER A 295 -13.80 8.48 -3.98
N ARG A 296 -14.19 8.93 -2.79
CA ARG A 296 -13.35 9.80 -1.96
C ARG A 296 -12.71 8.99 -0.85
N GLU A 297 -11.43 9.21 -0.68
CA GLU A 297 -10.62 8.57 0.35
C GLU A 297 -9.90 9.60 1.21
N ARG A 298 -9.72 9.28 2.49
CA ARG A 298 -8.89 10.04 3.42
C ARG A 298 -7.56 9.32 3.57
N LEU A 299 -6.48 10.05 3.31
CA LEU A 299 -5.11 9.60 3.54
C LEU A 299 -4.47 10.48 4.62
N SER A 300 -3.86 9.87 5.63
CA SER A 300 -3.35 10.59 6.81
C SER A 300 -2.01 10.03 7.23
N THR A 301 -0.95 10.36 6.47
CA THR A 301 0.43 9.91 6.72
C THR A 301 1.42 11.05 6.52
N HIS A 302 2.62 10.93 7.09
CA HIS A 302 3.70 11.88 6.82
C HIS A 302 4.30 11.75 5.40
N VAL A 303 3.88 10.73 4.63
CA VAL A 303 4.35 10.44 3.27
C VAL A 303 3.22 10.44 2.25
N ASN A 304 2.18 11.26 2.45
CA ASN A 304 1.01 11.35 1.56
C ASN A 304 1.38 11.47 0.07
N PRO A 305 2.39 12.26 -0.37
CA PRO A 305 2.75 12.32 -1.78
C PRO A 305 3.19 10.99 -2.39
N TYR A 306 3.79 10.11 -1.58
CA TYR A 306 4.18 8.76 -1.99
C TYR A 306 3.02 7.76 -1.83
N ALA A 307 2.43 7.71 -0.65
CA ALA A 307 1.34 6.79 -0.33
C ALA A 307 0.13 7.00 -1.23
N GLY A 308 -0.22 8.26 -1.54
CA GLY A 308 -1.34 8.60 -2.40
C GLY A 308 -1.23 8.08 -3.84
N GLN A 309 -0.03 7.92 -4.38
CA GLN A 309 0.14 7.29 -5.70
C GLN A 309 -0.25 5.80 -5.67
N TRP A 310 0.04 5.12 -4.57
CA TRP A 310 -0.32 3.72 -4.39
C TRP A 310 -1.81 3.55 -4.10
N THR A 311 -2.40 4.37 -3.22
CA THR A 311 -3.85 4.32 -2.94
C THR A 311 -4.64 4.60 -4.21
N ASP A 312 -4.31 5.65 -4.97
CA ASP A 312 -4.94 5.95 -6.26
C ASP A 312 -4.84 4.77 -7.25
N ALA A 313 -3.68 4.14 -7.35
CA ALA A 313 -3.46 3.03 -8.28
C ALA A 313 -4.29 1.80 -7.88
N VAL A 314 -4.36 1.49 -6.57
CA VAL A 314 -5.17 0.39 -6.03
C VAL A 314 -6.65 0.67 -6.24
N MET A 315 -7.13 1.88 -5.88
CA MET A 315 -8.54 2.26 -6.03
C MET A 315 -8.99 2.22 -7.50
N ARG A 316 -8.18 2.77 -8.43
CA ARG A 316 -8.48 2.65 -9.88
C ARG A 316 -8.58 1.20 -10.34
N ALA A 317 -7.70 0.34 -9.85
CA ALA A 317 -7.71 -1.07 -10.24
C ALA A 317 -8.95 -1.80 -9.71
N ILE A 318 -9.39 -1.51 -8.47
CA ILE A 318 -10.61 -2.06 -7.88
C ILE A 318 -11.84 -1.52 -8.59
N GLN A 319 -11.93 -0.19 -8.80
CA GLN A 319 -13.03 0.45 -9.54
C GLN A 319 -13.17 -0.12 -10.94
N LYS A 320 -12.04 -0.33 -11.64
CA LYS A 320 -12.06 -0.93 -12.98
C LYS A 320 -12.62 -2.36 -12.96
N GLN A 321 -12.24 -3.18 -11.98
CA GLN A 321 -12.83 -4.53 -11.86
C GLN A 321 -14.34 -4.48 -11.66
N ILE A 322 -14.83 -3.58 -10.81
CA ILE A 322 -16.27 -3.39 -10.56
C ILE A 322 -16.98 -2.95 -11.83
N LEU A 323 -16.45 -1.94 -12.52
CA LEU A 323 -17.03 -1.42 -13.75
C LEU A 323 -17.03 -2.45 -14.89
N ASP A 324 -15.98 -3.25 -15.01
CA ASP A 324 -15.90 -4.32 -16.02
C ASP A 324 -16.97 -5.41 -15.79
N VAL A 325 -17.25 -5.78 -14.54
CA VAL A 325 -18.34 -6.71 -14.19
C VAL A 325 -19.70 -6.10 -14.53
N ILE A 326 -19.94 -4.84 -14.17
CA ILE A 326 -21.18 -4.13 -14.49
C ILE A 326 -21.39 -4.07 -16.01
N ARG A 327 -20.37 -3.69 -16.76
CA ARG A 327 -20.40 -3.65 -18.23
C ARG A 327 -20.77 -4.99 -18.81
N HIS A 328 -20.05 -6.05 -18.43
CA HIS A 328 -20.27 -7.40 -18.95
C HIS A 328 -21.71 -7.87 -18.70
N ARG A 329 -22.25 -7.64 -17.51
CA ARG A 329 -23.61 -8.01 -17.17
C ARG A 329 -24.65 -7.18 -17.93
N ALA A 330 -24.48 -5.85 -17.97
CA ALA A 330 -25.44 -4.97 -18.64
C ALA A 330 -25.51 -5.22 -20.16
N GLU A 331 -24.37 -5.54 -20.80
CA GLU A 331 -24.31 -5.86 -22.22
C GLU A 331 -24.78 -7.28 -22.54
N SER A 332 -24.79 -8.19 -21.57
CA SER A 332 -25.25 -9.58 -21.75
C SER A 332 -26.74 -9.79 -21.47
N GLU A 333 -27.47 -8.78 -20.97
CA GLU A 333 -28.90 -8.89 -20.70
C GLU A 333 -29.71 -9.01 -22.02
N PRO A 334 -30.67 -9.97 -22.10
CA PRO A 334 -31.54 -10.10 -23.27
C PRO A 334 -32.36 -8.84 -23.51
N GLY A 335 -32.20 -8.19 -24.65
CA GLY A 335 -32.85 -6.92 -25.02
C GLY A 335 -31.87 -5.84 -25.48
N THR A 336 -30.59 -6.04 -25.32
CA THR A 336 -29.55 -5.07 -25.72
C THR A 336 -29.28 -5.09 -27.25
N MET A 337 -29.57 -6.17 -27.94
CA MET A 337 -29.26 -6.38 -29.38
C MET A 337 -30.38 -6.08 -30.37
N GLU A 338 -31.60 -5.69 -29.94
CA GLU A 338 -32.74 -5.55 -30.84
C GLU A 338 -32.89 -4.15 -31.49
N LYS A 339 -32.00 -3.17 -31.15
CA LYS A 339 -32.07 -1.80 -31.68
C LYS A 339 -30.92 -1.37 -32.59
N ALA A 340 -30.03 -2.27 -32.96
CA ALA A 340 -28.91 -1.94 -33.86
C ALA A 340 -29.14 -2.32 -35.34
N THR A 341 -30.38 -2.75 -35.70
CA THR A 341 -30.72 -3.18 -37.07
C THR A 341 -32.09 -2.65 -37.51
N GLU A 342 -32.42 -1.40 -37.28
CA GLU A 342 -33.45 -0.68 -38.00
C GLU A 342 -32.94 0.68 -38.50
#